data_77c10fa5c2f3ad77474b04c936352e27
#
_entry.id   77c10fa5c2f3ad77474b04c936352e27
#
_cell.length_a   1.000
_cell.length_b   1.000
_cell.length_c   1.000
_cell.angle_alpha   90.00
_cell.angle_beta   90.00
_cell.angle_gamma   90.00
#
_symmetry.space_group_name_H-M   'P 1'
#
loop_
_entity.id
_entity.type
_entity.pdbx_description
1 polymer ?
#
loop_
_entity_poly.entity_id
_entity_poly.type
_entity_poly.pdbx_seq_one_letter_code
_entity_poly.pdbx_strand_id
1 'polypeptide(L)'
;LRYALSVRTSLPVADHKLVQIVDAALVEASRKSGDWLVCRKGCTQCCYGPFAISQLDTLRLQKGLSDLRSSDPKRAVRVRQRAQQAIKRLSANFPGDPKTGILREDEEAEAAFAEFANDEPCPALDPETGACDLYDARPMTCRTFGPPVRSGEEGGLAVCELCYHGATEQQIAKCEMVPDPDNLEERLIAEAEKQTGKHGNTIVAFCLAG
;
A
#
# COMPACT_ATOMS: atom_id res chain seq x y z
N LEU A 1 14.81 29.95 -20.41
CA LEU A 1 13.87 29.52 -19.35
C LEU A 1 12.82 28.63 -20.00
N ARG A 2 12.98 27.32 -19.91
CA ARG A 2 11.91 26.36 -20.26
C ARG A 2 11.09 26.14 -18.99
N TYR A 3 9.89 26.70 -18.96
CA TYR A 3 8.86 26.27 -18.00
C TYR A 3 8.52 24.83 -18.36
N ALA A 4 9.03 23.88 -17.57
CA ALA A 4 8.48 22.53 -17.57
C ALA A 4 7.05 22.66 -17.07
N LEU A 5 6.08 22.50 -17.96
CA LEU A 5 4.69 22.29 -17.61
C LEU A 5 4.68 21.02 -16.73
N SER A 6 4.55 21.20 -15.42
CA SER A 6 4.26 20.11 -14.50
C SER A 6 2.94 19.51 -14.97
N VAL A 7 3.01 18.37 -15.63
CA VAL A 7 1.83 17.56 -15.90
C VAL A 7 1.26 17.23 -14.52
N ARG A 8 0.14 17.86 -14.17
CA ARG A 8 -0.61 17.50 -12.98
C ARG A 8 -1.22 16.13 -13.25
N THR A 9 -0.50 15.07 -12.92
CA THR A 9 -1.03 13.73 -12.90
C THR A 9 -2.11 13.68 -11.83
N SER A 10 -3.35 13.43 -12.25
CA SER A 10 -4.50 13.29 -11.35
C SER A 10 -4.86 11.82 -11.23
N LEU A 11 -5.47 11.45 -10.11
CA LEU A 11 -6.05 10.12 -9.96
C LEU A 11 -7.09 9.87 -11.06
N PRO A 12 -7.18 8.65 -11.61
CA PRO A 12 -8.28 8.24 -12.48
C PRO A 12 -9.64 8.54 -11.85
N VAL A 13 -10.62 8.94 -12.65
CA VAL A 13 -11.95 9.34 -12.15
C VAL A 13 -12.63 8.22 -11.36
N ALA A 14 -12.44 6.97 -11.77
CA ALA A 14 -13.05 5.81 -11.11
C ALA A 14 -12.28 5.32 -9.86
N ASP A 15 -11.14 5.91 -9.51
CA ASP A 15 -10.37 5.53 -8.33
C ASP A 15 -11.18 5.61 -7.03
N HIS A 16 -11.95 6.68 -6.87
CA HIS A 16 -12.82 6.84 -5.71
C HIS A 16 -13.87 5.71 -5.60
N LYS A 17 -14.39 5.24 -6.74
CA LYS A 17 -15.33 4.11 -6.76
C LYS A 17 -14.65 2.81 -6.31
N LEU A 18 -13.42 2.55 -6.78
CA LEU A 18 -12.65 1.39 -6.35
C LEU A 18 -12.43 1.42 -4.83
N VAL A 19 -11.97 2.55 -4.29
CA VAL A 19 -11.77 2.72 -2.84
C VAL A 19 -13.05 2.45 -2.06
N GLN A 20 -14.21 2.93 -2.54
CA GLN A 20 -15.50 2.67 -1.88
C GLN A 20 -15.88 1.19 -1.90
N ILE A 21 -15.66 0.49 -3.02
CA ILE A 21 -15.93 -0.96 -3.14
C ILE A 21 -15.06 -1.73 -2.13
N VAL A 22 -13.76 -1.44 -2.09
CA VAL A 22 -12.83 -2.11 -1.18
C VAL A 22 -13.13 -1.82 0.29
N ASP A 23 -13.41 -0.56 0.63
CA ASP A 23 -13.75 -0.20 2.01
C ASP A 23 -15.08 -0.85 2.45
N ALA A 24 -16.08 -0.98 1.56
CA ALA A 24 -17.32 -1.70 1.83
C ALA A 24 -17.06 -3.22 2.02
N ALA A 25 -16.21 -3.82 1.19
CA ALA A 25 -15.81 -5.22 1.34
C ALA A 25 -15.10 -5.46 2.68
N LEU A 26 -14.21 -4.55 3.10
CA LEU A 26 -13.53 -4.61 4.39
C LEU A 26 -14.52 -4.54 5.57
N VAL A 27 -15.51 -3.64 5.51
CA VAL A 27 -16.55 -3.53 6.54
C VAL A 27 -17.34 -4.84 6.66
N GLU A 28 -17.75 -5.43 5.54
CA GLU A 28 -18.47 -6.69 5.55
C GLU A 28 -17.62 -7.86 6.03
N ALA A 29 -16.37 -7.98 5.59
CA ALA A 29 -15.44 -8.99 6.07
C ALA A 29 -15.17 -8.84 7.58
N SER A 30 -15.01 -7.61 8.07
CA SER A 30 -14.83 -7.33 9.50
C SER A 30 -16.05 -7.76 10.32
N ARG A 31 -17.27 -7.50 9.81
CA ARG A 31 -18.50 -7.92 10.45
C ARG A 31 -18.62 -9.44 10.55
N LYS A 32 -18.24 -10.17 9.48
CA LYS A 32 -18.24 -11.64 9.46
C LYS A 32 -17.18 -12.24 10.39
N SER A 33 -16.05 -11.57 10.48
CA SER A 33 -14.90 -12.05 11.27
C SER A 33 -15.11 -11.92 12.78
N GLY A 34 -15.88 -10.90 13.22
CA GLY A 34 -16.08 -10.65 14.63
C GLY A 34 -14.75 -10.60 15.40
N ASP A 35 -14.66 -11.37 16.48
CA ASP A 35 -13.47 -11.41 17.37
C ASP A 35 -12.23 -12.04 16.73
N TRP A 36 -12.37 -12.76 15.60
CA TRP A 36 -11.23 -13.31 14.86
C TRP A 36 -10.34 -12.23 14.25
N LEU A 37 -10.90 -11.08 13.89
CA LEU A 37 -10.18 -9.95 13.31
C LEU A 37 -9.77 -8.96 14.41
N VAL A 38 -8.55 -9.09 14.91
CA VAL A 38 -8.02 -8.23 15.99
C VAL A 38 -7.48 -6.88 15.47
N CYS A 39 -7.52 -6.66 14.17
CA CYS A 39 -7.07 -5.43 13.54
C CYS A 39 -7.88 -4.23 14.05
N ARG A 40 -7.18 -3.19 14.56
CA ARG A 40 -7.79 -1.99 15.13
C ARG A 40 -6.86 -0.79 15.01
N LYS A 41 -7.37 0.40 15.27
CA LYS A 41 -6.54 1.62 15.33
C LYS A 41 -5.38 1.44 16.32
N GLY A 42 -4.17 1.70 15.86
CA GLY A 42 -2.93 1.49 16.60
C GLY A 42 -2.29 0.09 16.40
N CYS A 43 -2.93 -0.81 15.64
CA CYS A 43 -2.25 -1.99 15.13
C CYS A 43 -1.29 -1.56 14.01
N THR A 44 -0.01 -1.93 14.13
CA THR A 44 1.06 -1.52 13.21
C THR A 44 1.71 -2.68 12.48
N GLN A 45 1.23 -3.92 12.63
CA GLN A 45 1.83 -5.11 12.03
C GLN A 45 2.09 -4.94 10.52
N CYS A 46 1.10 -4.45 9.76
CA CYS A 46 1.24 -4.18 8.34
C CYS A 46 2.04 -2.91 7.99
N CYS A 47 2.60 -2.22 8.99
CA CYS A 47 3.43 -1.03 8.79
C CYS A 47 4.93 -1.31 8.92
N TYR A 48 5.33 -2.55 9.10
CA TYR A 48 6.72 -3.00 9.12
C TYR A 48 6.96 -3.94 7.95
N GLY A 49 8.10 -3.79 7.31
CA GLY A 49 8.42 -4.40 6.03
C GLY A 49 7.77 -3.65 4.86
N PRO A 50 8.51 -3.41 3.77
CA PRO A 50 7.94 -2.85 2.56
C PRO A 50 7.14 -3.91 1.81
N PHE A 51 6.07 -3.50 1.16
CA PHE A 51 5.39 -4.29 0.14
C PHE A 51 5.28 -3.50 -1.16
N ALA A 52 5.15 -4.22 -2.25
CA ALA A 52 5.01 -3.63 -3.56
C ALA A 52 3.70 -2.84 -3.66
N ILE A 53 3.77 -1.64 -4.22
CA ILE A 53 2.64 -0.78 -4.51
C ILE A 53 2.62 -0.40 -5.98
N SER A 54 1.44 -0.29 -6.55
CA SER A 54 1.23 0.08 -7.96
C SER A 54 1.47 1.57 -8.22
N GLN A 55 1.51 1.95 -9.50
CA GLN A 55 1.54 3.37 -9.89
C GLN A 55 0.24 4.09 -9.51
N LEU A 56 -0.88 3.40 -9.44
CA LEU A 56 -2.13 3.94 -8.92
C LEU A 56 -2.03 4.31 -7.44
N ASP A 57 -1.47 3.41 -6.63
CA ASP A 57 -1.20 3.68 -5.20
C ASP A 57 -0.22 4.84 -5.02
N THR A 58 0.78 4.93 -5.90
CA THR A 58 1.71 6.06 -5.93
C THR A 58 0.98 7.39 -6.11
N LEU A 59 0.03 7.47 -7.04
CA LEU A 59 -0.78 8.68 -7.23
C LEU A 59 -1.65 9.00 -6.01
N ARG A 60 -2.26 7.98 -5.37
CA ARG A 60 -3.04 8.16 -4.13
C ARG A 60 -2.18 8.73 -3.00
N LEU A 61 -1.01 8.13 -2.76
CA LEU A 61 -0.09 8.57 -1.70
C LEU A 61 0.44 9.98 -1.95
N GLN A 62 0.80 10.32 -3.18
CA GLN A 62 1.27 11.66 -3.55
C GLN A 62 0.18 12.71 -3.37
N LYS A 63 -1.06 12.37 -3.75
CA LYS A 63 -2.22 13.24 -3.49
C LYS A 63 -2.44 13.41 -1.98
N GLY A 64 -2.45 12.33 -1.22
CA GLY A 64 -2.61 12.36 0.22
C GLY A 64 -1.53 13.19 0.93
N LEU A 65 -0.27 13.07 0.50
CA LEU A 65 0.83 13.89 1.02
C LEU A 65 0.66 15.38 0.65
N SER A 66 0.14 15.68 -0.54
CA SER A 66 -0.18 17.05 -0.95
C SER A 66 -1.31 17.65 -0.11
N ASP A 67 -2.37 16.87 0.14
CA ASP A 67 -3.49 17.29 0.98
C ASP A 67 -3.03 17.49 2.43
N LEU A 68 -2.21 16.58 2.96
CA LEU A 68 -1.60 16.71 4.28
C LEU A 68 -0.70 17.96 4.38
N ARG A 69 0.06 18.26 3.32
CA ARG A 69 0.88 19.48 3.27
C ARG A 69 0.05 20.76 3.36
N SER A 70 -1.17 20.73 2.83
CA SER A 70 -2.09 21.87 2.88
C SER A 70 -2.75 22.03 4.25
N SER A 71 -3.05 20.91 4.94
CA SER A 71 -3.73 20.91 6.25
C SER A 71 -2.78 20.93 7.44
N ASP A 72 -1.66 20.17 7.36
CA ASP A 72 -0.61 20.10 8.38
C ASP A 72 0.79 20.03 7.74
N PRO A 73 1.37 21.17 7.36
CA PRO A 73 2.67 21.21 6.69
C PRO A 73 3.80 20.56 7.49
N LYS A 74 3.78 20.67 8.83
CA LYS A 74 4.82 20.10 9.68
C LYS A 74 4.78 18.57 9.66
N ARG A 75 3.60 17.99 9.70
CA ARG A 75 3.39 16.54 9.60
C ARG A 75 3.80 16.02 8.23
N ALA A 76 3.45 16.71 7.15
CA ALA A 76 3.87 16.35 5.79
C ALA A 76 5.40 16.38 5.64
N VAL A 77 6.09 17.35 6.24
CA VAL A 77 7.57 17.41 6.26
C VAL A 77 8.15 16.19 6.99
N ARG A 78 7.59 15.78 8.14
CA ARG A 78 8.05 14.59 8.87
C ARG A 78 7.90 13.31 8.04
N VAL A 79 6.76 13.13 7.36
CA VAL A 79 6.54 11.98 6.46
C VAL A 79 7.64 11.93 5.38
N ARG A 80 7.89 13.05 4.71
CA ARG A 80 8.92 13.13 3.66
C ARG A 80 10.32 12.87 4.21
N GLN A 81 10.64 13.37 5.38
CA GLN A 81 11.94 13.12 6.02
C GLN A 81 12.15 11.65 6.35
N ARG A 82 11.11 10.96 6.89
CA ARG A 82 11.15 9.51 7.14
C ARG A 82 11.35 8.75 5.83
N ALA A 83 10.65 9.12 4.76
CA ALA A 83 10.80 8.49 3.45
C ALA A 83 12.23 8.65 2.89
N GLN A 84 12.80 9.85 2.97
CA GLN A 84 14.17 10.11 2.54
C GLN A 84 15.21 9.34 3.36
N GLN A 85 14.97 9.19 4.67
CA GLN A 85 15.83 8.39 5.53
C GLN A 85 15.72 6.89 5.23
N ALA A 86 14.49 6.38 4.98
CA ALA A 86 14.27 5.01 4.57
C ALA A 86 15.00 4.69 3.26
N ILE A 87 14.90 5.54 2.23
CA ILE A 87 15.63 5.35 0.97
C ILE A 87 17.13 5.23 1.21
N LYS A 88 17.72 6.07 2.05
CA LYS A 88 19.17 6.00 2.34
C LYS A 88 19.58 4.65 2.93
N ARG A 89 18.72 4.03 3.74
CA ARG A 89 18.97 2.71 4.31
C ARG A 89 18.75 1.59 3.30
N LEU A 90 17.69 1.73 2.49
CA LEU A 90 17.18 0.67 1.62
C LEU A 90 17.90 0.57 0.26
N SER A 91 18.43 1.69 -0.27
CA SER A 91 18.93 1.75 -1.66
C SER A 91 20.04 0.75 -1.98
N ALA A 92 20.89 0.39 -1.02
CA ALA A 92 22.03 -0.49 -1.27
C ALA A 92 21.62 -1.92 -1.64
N ASN A 93 20.51 -2.41 -1.08
CA ASN A 93 20.03 -3.78 -1.26
C ASN A 93 18.63 -3.82 -1.92
N PHE A 94 18.21 -2.71 -2.53
CA PHE A 94 16.89 -2.62 -3.14
C PHE A 94 16.78 -3.59 -4.32
N PRO A 95 15.79 -4.50 -4.35
CA PRO A 95 15.64 -5.49 -5.41
C PRO A 95 14.98 -4.90 -6.67
N GLY A 96 15.55 -3.80 -7.15
CA GLY A 96 15.08 -3.01 -8.28
C GLY A 96 16.09 -1.97 -8.69
N ASP A 97 15.67 -0.94 -9.41
CA ASP A 97 16.52 0.21 -9.72
C ASP A 97 16.41 1.28 -8.62
N PRO A 98 17.45 1.48 -7.80
CA PRO A 98 17.41 2.45 -6.71
C PRO A 98 17.33 3.92 -7.18
N LYS A 99 17.53 4.21 -8.46
CA LYS A 99 17.38 5.56 -9.03
C LYS A 99 15.94 5.90 -9.33
N THR A 100 15.20 4.93 -9.86
CA THR A 100 13.79 5.08 -10.20
C THR A 100 12.85 4.62 -9.09
N GLY A 101 13.33 3.73 -8.22
CA GLY A 101 12.55 3.07 -7.18
C GLY A 101 11.61 1.99 -7.71
N ILE A 102 11.82 1.55 -8.96
CA ILE A 102 11.01 0.49 -9.58
C ILE A 102 11.61 -0.87 -9.25
N LEU A 103 10.76 -1.78 -8.77
CA LEU A 103 11.12 -3.18 -8.50
C LEU A 103 11.35 -3.93 -9.81
N ARG A 104 12.26 -4.91 -9.80
CA ARG A 104 12.38 -5.86 -10.92
C ARG A 104 11.30 -6.94 -10.78
N GLU A 105 10.90 -7.51 -11.90
CA GLU A 105 9.83 -8.52 -12.02
C GLU A 105 10.38 -9.92 -12.35
N ASP A 106 11.68 -10.17 -12.06
CA ASP A 106 12.27 -11.49 -12.23
C ASP A 106 12.23 -12.29 -10.92
N GLU A 107 12.28 -13.63 -11.02
CA GLU A 107 12.19 -14.56 -9.87
C GLU A 107 13.25 -14.28 -8.79
N GLU A 108 14.47 -13.87 -9.20
CA GLU A 108 15.54 -13.53 -8.26
C GLU A 108 15.18 -12.29 -7.43
N ALA A 109 14.62 -11.27 -8.08
CA ALA A 109 14.20 -10.05 -7.41
C ALA A 109 12.97 -10.28 -6.51
N GLU A 110 12.05 -11.12 -6.91
CA GLU A 110 10.89 -11.51 -6.08
C GLU A 110 11.34 -12.25 -4.82
N ALA A 111 12.24 -13.22 -4.96
CA ALA A 111 12.82 -13.92 -3.82
C ALA A 111 13.60 -12.97 -2.90
N ALA A 112 14.38 -12.05 -3.47
CA ALA A 112 15.11 -11.05 -2.71
C ALA A 112 14.15 -10.08 -1.99
N PHE A 113 13.03 -9.70 -2.62
CA PHE A 113 12.04 -8.81 -2.03
C PHE A 113 11.32 -9.44 -0.84
N ALA A 114 11.08 -10.74 -0.84
CA ALA A 114 10.45 -11.45 0.27
C ALA A 114 11.26 -11.31 1.59
N GLU A 115 12.59 -11.21 1.49
CA GLU A 115 13.48 -11.06 2.64
C GLU A 115 13.92 -9.60 2.85
N PHE A 116 13.44 -8.68 2.00
CA PHE A 116 13.92 -7.31 1.97
C PHE A 116 13.33 -6.45 3.08
N ALA A 117 14.19 -6.02 4.01
CA ALA A 117 13.89 -4.97 4.98
C ALA A 117 12.62 -5.19 5.83
N ASN A 118 12.34 -6.43 6.24
CA ASN A 118 11.14 -6.82 6.96
C ASN A 118 10.90 -6.07 8.29
N ASP A 119 11.95 -5.48 8.87
CA ASP A 119 11.86 -4.66 10.09
C ASP A 119 11.79 -3.15 9.81
N GLU A 120 11.81 -2.72 8.55
CA GLU A 120 11.79 -1.29 8.22
C GLU A 120 10.39 -0.71 8.41
N PRO A 121 10.22 0.34 9.24
CA PRO A 121 8.93 0.97 9.43
C PRO A 121 8.50 1.75 8.18
N CYS A 122 7.23 1.67 7.84
CA CYS A 122 6.62 2.46 6.77
C CYS A 122 6.81 3.96 7.03
N PRO A 123 7.26 4.77 6.05
CA PRO A 123 7.43 6.21 6.25
C PRO A 123 6.15 6.98 6.59
N ALA A 124 4.99 6.42 6.25
CA ALA A 124 3.70 7.00 6.62
C ALA A 124 3.29 6.69 8.07
N LEU A 125 3.98 5.77 8.76
CA LEU A 125 3.73 5.47 10.17
C LEU A 125 4.28 6.61 11.03
N ASP A 126 3.43 7.20 11.87
CA ASP A 126 3.86 8.12 12.92
C ASP A 126 4.35 7.31 14.14
N PRO A 127 5.64 7.39 14.48
CA PRO A 127 6.22 6.57 15.56
C PRO A 127 5.71 6.97 16.96
N GLU A 128 5.19 8.19 17.13
CA GLU A 128 4.69 8.67 18.43
C GLU A 128 3.28 8.17 18.72
N THR A 129 2.44 8.08 17.67
CA THR A 129 1.02 7.73 17.82
C THR A 129 0.69 6.30 17.37
N GLY A 130 1.58 5.65 16.62
CA GLY A 130 1.31 4.37 15.97
C GLY A 130 0.23 4.46 14.87
N ALA A 131 -0.07 5.67 14.38
CA ALA A 131 -1.08 5.88 13.35
C ALA A 131 -0.45 6.16 11.98
N CYS A 132 -1.16 5.81 10.92
CA CYS A 132 -0.76 6.16 9.57
C CYS A 132 -1.07 7.63 9.29
N ASP A 133 -0.06 8.43 8.94
CA ASP A 133 -0.21 9.85 8.56
C ASP A 133 -1.00 10.06 7.26
N LEU A 134 -1.07 9.01 6.42
CA LEU A 134 -1.75 9.02 5.12
C LEU A 134 -2.86 7.96 5.06
N TYR A 135 -3.56 7.71 6.18
CA TYR A 135 -4.53 6.62 6.32
C TYR A 135 -5.59 6.58 5.21
N ASP A 136 -6.15 7.74 4.83
CA ASP A 136 -7.18 7.81 3.80
C ASP A 136 -6.62 7.60 2.38
N ALA A 137 -5.32 7.85 2.20
CA ALA A 137 -4.60 7.66 0.94
C ALA A 137 -3.76 6.37 0.91
N ARG A 138 -3.99 5.46 1.86
CA ARG A 138 -3.21 4.21 1.96
C ARG A 138 -3.35 3.35 0.71
N PRO A 139 -2.29 2.62 0.33
CA PRO A 139 -2.28 1.66 -0.78
C PRO A 139 -3.37 0.59 -0.64
N MET A 140 -3.69 -0.05 -1.75
CA MET A 140 -4.72 -1.08 -1.79
C MET A 140 -4.36 -2.26 -0.88
N THR A 141 -3.12 -2.69 -0.86
CA THR A 141 -2.63 -3.73 0.07
C THR A 141 -2.91 -3.38 1.53
N CYS A 142 -2.72 -2.10 1.95
CA CYS A 142 -3.05 -1.66 3.31
C CYS A 142 -4.56 -1.69 3.60
N ARG A 143 -5.42 -1.60 2.57
CA ARG A 143 -6.88 -1.64 2.73
C ARG A 143 -7.41 -3.06 2.84
N THR A 144 -6.71 -4.01 2.24
CA THR A 144 -7.10 -5.42 2.22
C THR A 144 -6.42 -6.25 3.31
N PHE A 145 -5.45 -5.66 4.02
CA PHE A 145 -4.69 -6.39 5.04
C PHE A 145 -5.52 -6.66 6.30
N GLY A 146 -5.50 -7.90 6.76
CA GLY A 146 -6.20 -8.34 7.99
C GLY A 146 -7.19 -9.47 7.71
N PRO A 147 -8.31 -9.22 7.03
CA PRO A 147 -9.26 -10.27 6.65
C PRO A 147 -8.66 -11.29 5.69
N PRO A 148 -9.26 -12.49 5.55
CA PRO A 148 -8.84 -13.47 4.56
C PRO A 148 -9.07 -12.93 3.14
N VAL A 149 -8.00 -12.87 2.34
CA VAL A 149 -8.04 -12.48 0.92
C VAL A 149 -7.37 -13.56 0.12
N ARG A 150 -7.91 -13.91 -1.06
CA ARG A 150 -7.21 -14.83 -1.97
C ARG A 150 -5.92 -14.21 -2.47
N SER A 151 -4.84 -14.97 -2.38
CA SER A 151 -3.54 -14.54 -2.88
C SER A 151 -2.82 -15.71 -3.54
N GLY A 152 -1.92 -15.37 -4.47
CA GLY A 152 -1.13 -16.32 -5.23
C GLY A 152 -1.92 -17.08 -6.30
N GLU A 153 -1.20 -17.79 -7.17
CA GLU A 153 -1.76 -18.56 -8.28
C GLU A 153 -2.61 -19.74 -7.82
N GLU A 154 -2.29 -20.31 -6.66
CA GLU A 154 -3.04 -21.44 -6.08
C GLU A 154 -4.33 -21.01 -5.37
N GLY A 155 -4.60 -19.69 -5.27
CA GLY A 155 -5.83 -19.17 -4.71
C GLY A 155 -6.01 -19.42 -3.21
N GLY A 156 -4.93 -19.60 -2.46
CA GLY A 156 -4.96 -19.75 -1.00
C GLY A 156 -5.48 -18.48 -0.32
N LEU A 157 -6.06 -18.64 0.88
CA LEU A 157 -6.49 -17.50 1.70
C LEU A 157 -5.32 -17.03 2.58
N ALA A 158 -4.81 -15.85 2.29
CA ALA A 158 -3.87 -15.15 3.15
C ALA A 158 -4.63 -14.38 4.24
N VAL A 159 -4.13 -14.45 5.47
CA VAL A 159 -4.65 -13.71 6.62
C VAL A 159 -3.50 -13.04 7.37
N CYS A 160 -3.79 -11.97 8.10
CA CYS A 160 -2.81 -11.41 9.02
C CYS A 160 -2.47 -12.43 10.12
N GLU A 161 -1.18 -12.60 10.43
CA GLU A 161 -0.69 -13.54 11.43
C GLU A 161 -1.23 -13.29 12.85
N LEU A 162 -1.68 -12.05 13.14
CA LEU A 162 -2.30 -11.71 14.42
C LEU A 162 -3.78 -12.10 14.50
N CYS A 163 -4.37 -12.51 13.38
CA CYS A 163 -5.80 -12.76 13.27
C CYS A 163 -6.10 -14.26 13.14
N TYR A 164 -7.33 -14.65 13.44
CA TYR A 164 -7.87 -16.00 13.23
C TYR A 164 -7.16 -17.12 14.01
N HIS A 165 -6.49 -16.81 15.11
CA HIS A 165 -5.90 -17.83 15.97
C HIS A 165 -6.95 -18.80 16.51
N GLY A 166 -6.77 -20.09 16.20
CA GLY A 166 -7.69 -21.15 16.59
C GLY A 166 -8.93 -21.30 15.72
N ALA A 167 -9.09 -20.47 14.67
CA ALA A 167 -10.16 -20.63 13.70
C ALA A 167 -9.85 -21.81 12.76
N THR A 168 -10.89 -22.56 12.37
CA THR A 168 -10.77 -23.58 11.33
C THR A 168 -10.73 -22.93 9.93
N GLU A 169 -10.18 -23.66 8.94
CA GLU A 169 -10.17 -23.20 7.54
C GLU A 169 -11.56 -22.83 7.03
N GLN A 170 -12.59 -23.57 7.44
CA GLN A 170 -13.97 -23.25 7.07
C GLN A 170 -14.49 -21.96 7.68
N GLN A 171 -14.05 -21.64 8.91
CA GLN A 171 -14.39 -20.37 9.57
C GLN A 171 -13.68 -19.20 8.88
N ILE A 172 -12.41 -19.38 8.54
CA ILE A 172 -11.61 -18.40 7.78
C ILE A 172 -12.26 -18.14 6.43
N ALA A 173 -12.59 -19.20 5.67
CA ALA A 173 -13.20 -19.08 4.35
C ALA A 173 -14.56 -18.33 4.34
N LYS A 174 -15.36 -18.46 5.41
CA LYS A 174 -16.64 -17.70 5.55
C LYS A 174 -16.42 -16.20 5.71
N CYS A 175 -15.23 -15.78 6.14
CA CYS A 175 -14.87 -14.39 6.35
C CYS A 175 -14.14 -13.78 5.15
N GLU A 176 -13.99 -14.53 4.05
CA GLU A 176 -13.29 -14.08 2.84
C GLU A 176 -13.78 -12.70 2.39
N MET A 177 -12.82 -11.82 2.17
CA MET A 177 -12.99 -10.51 1.57
C MET A 177 -12.72 -10.58 0.07
N VAL A 178 -13.66 -10.17 -0.75
CA VAL A 178 -13.48 -10.00 -2.20
C VAL A 178 -13.41 -8.50 -2.49
N PRO A 179 -12.18 -7.93 -2.59
CA PRO A 179 -12.02 -6.47 -2.63
C PRO A 179 -12.39 -5.83 -3.96
N ASP A 180 -12.20 -6.54 -5.07
CA ASP A 180 -12.42 -5.99 -6.43
C ASP A 180 -12.98 -7.08 -7.38
N PRO A 181 -14.27 -7.41 -7.27
CA PRO A 181 -14.87 -8.49 -8.05
C PRO A 181 -14.91 -8.23 -9.55
N ASP A 182 -14.80 -6.98 -9.98
CA ASP A 182 -14.88 -6.56 -11.39
C ASP A 182 -13.52 -6.25 -12.03
N ASN A 183 -12.41 -6.53 -11.33
CA ASN A 183 -11.03 -6.21 -11.75
C ASN A 183 -10.87 -4.74 -12.19
N LEU A 184 -11.46 -3.83 -11.43
CA LEU A 184 -11.40 -2.40 -11.70
C LEU A 184 -9.98 -1.85 -11.43
N GLU A 185 -9.30 -2.39 -10.42
CA GLU A 185 -7.95 -1.95 -10.03
C GLU A 185 -6.96 -2.09 -11.17
N GLU A 186 -6.90 -3.25 -11.83
CA GLU A 186 -5.99 -3.50 -12.95
C GLU A 186 -6.16 -2.48 -14.08
N ARG A 187 -7.40 -2.16 -14.42
CA ARG A 187 -7.71 -1.14 -15.45
C ARG A 187 -7.24 0.25 -15.04
N LEU A 188 -7.39 0.62 -13.76
CA LEU A 188 -6.96 1.91 -13.24
C LEU A 188 -5.44 2.00 -13.09
N ILE A 189 -4.75 0.90 -12.79
CA ILE A 189 -3.29 0.82 -12.81
C ILE A 189 -2.78 1.13 -14.22
N ALA A 190 -3.31 0.45 -15.24
CA ALA A 190 -2.94 0.70 -16.63
C ALA A 190 -3.19 2.16 -17.06
N GLU A 191 -4.29 2.78 -16.60
CA GLU A 191 -4.58 4.19 -16.83
C GLU A 191 -3.54 5.10 -16.15
N ALA A 192 -3.21 4.83 -14.88
CA ALA A 192 -2.22 5.57 -14.11
C ALA A 192 -0.81 5.49 -14.75
N GLU A 193 -0.40 4.32 -15.19
CA GLU A 193 0.87 4.10 -15.88
C GLU A 193 0.94 4.87 -17.20
N LYS A 194 -0.13 4.83 -17.99
CA LYS A 194 -0.23 5.60 -19.22
C LYS A 194 -0.14 7.11 -18.97
N GLN A 195 -0.78 7.61 -17.92
CA GLN A 195 -0.75 9.03 -17.57
C GLN A 195 0.62 9.49 -17.08
N THR A 196 1.28 8.66 -16.28
CA THR A 196 2.57 9.01 -15.65
C THR A 196 3.77 8.69 -16.53
N GLY A 197 3.64 7.78 -17.48
CA GLY A 197 4.74 7.19 -18.24
C GLY A 197 5.66 6.31 -17.38
N LYS A 198 5.22 5.94 -16.16
CA LYS A 198 5.94 5.05 -15.24
C LYS A 198 5.22 3.72 -15.18
N HIS A 199 5.98 2.64 -15.26
CA HIS A 199 5.48 1.27 -15.24
C HIS A 199 6.12 0.48 -14.09
N GLY A 200 5.42 -0.57 -13.66
CA GLY A 200 5.88 -1.48 -12.63
C GLY A 200 5.67 -0.97 -11.21
N ASN A 201 5.98 -1.83 -10.27
CA ASN A 201 5.74 -1.61 -8.85
C ASN A 201 6.91 -0.86 -8.17
N THR A 202 6.59 -0.19 -7.08
CA THR A 202 7.56 0.49 -6.22
C THR A 202 7.24 0.22 -4.74
N ILE A 203 7.90 0.92 -3.83
CA ILE A 203 7.56 0.90 -2.40
C ILE A 203 7.21 2.30 -1.88
N VAL A 204 6.50 2.37 -0.76
CA VAL A 204 6.04 3.63 -0.15
C VAL A 204 7.17 4.63 0.05
N ALA A 205 8.37 4.17 0.42
CA ALA A 205 9.51 5.04 0.66
C ALA A 205 9.91 5.85 -0.59
N PHE A 206 10.04 5.19 -1.74
CA PHE A 206 10.39 5.88 -2.99
C PHE A 206 9.27 6.81 -3.46
N CYS A 207 8.01 6.40 -3.27
CA CYS A 207 6.86 7.24 -3.62
C CYS A 207 6.83 8.57 -2.86
N LEU A 208 7.13 8.57 -1.54
CA LEU A 208 6.96 9.74 -0.66
C LEU A 208 8.21 10.62 -0.53
N ALA A 209 9.37 10.18 -0.98
CA ALA A 209 10.62 10.94 -0.86
C ALA A 209 10.80 12.01 -1.94
N GLY A 210 10.13 11.85 -3.08
CA GLY A 210 10.21 12.73 -4.26
C GLY A 210 9.54 14.11 -4.12
#